data_7d81704f5db9a2e7919a97e9b1d43865
#
_entry.id   7d81704f5db9a2e7919a97e9b1d43865
#
_cell.length_a   1.000
_cell.length_b   1.000
_cell.length_c   1.000
_cell.angle_alpha   90.00
_cell.angle_beta   90.00
_cell.angle_gamma   90.00
#
_symmetry.space_group_name_H-M   'P 1'
#
loop_
_entity.id
_entity.type
_entity.pdbx_description
1 polymer ?
#
loop_
_entity_poly.entity_id
_entity_poly.type
_entity_poly.pdbx_seq_one_letter_code
_entity_poly.pdbx_strand_id
1 'polypeptide(L)'
;MNIKKNDKIKMLSGKDKGKSGKVLQVLPRESKVSIEGLNLLIKHLRPRREGEKGQRIEFPSFTDASNVALICPKCGKATRVCHKMVEENGKTKKYRACQKCKEVIV
;
A
#
# COMPACT_ATOMS: atom_id res chain seq x y z
N MET A 1 -10.21 5.53 -2.12
CA MET A 1 -9.09 5.08 -1.26
C MET A 1 -7.89 5.97 -1.48
N ASN A 2 -7.24 6.36 -0.41
CA ASN A 2 -6.16 7.36 -0.48
C ASN A 2 -4.78 6.77 -0.85
N ILE A 3 -4.66 5.45 -0.85
CA ILE A 3 -3.41 4.75 -1.19
C ILE A 3 -3.56 4.14 -2.57
N LYS A 4 -2.54 4.31 -3.41
CA LYS A 4 -2.51 3.81 -4.77
C LYS A 4 -1.37 2.82 -4.98
N LYS A 5 -1.47 2.02 -6.04
CA LYS A 5 -0.40 1.14 -6.47
C LYS A 5 0.91 1.93 -6.68
N ASN A 6 2.02 1.35 -6.27
CA ASN A 6 3.37 1.93 -6.31
C ASN A 6 3.65 3.00 -5.24
N ASP A 7 2.70 3.29 -4.35
CA ASP A 7 2.96 4.17 -3.21
C ASP A 7 3.89 3.48 -2.21
N LYS A 8 4.76 4.26 -1.59
CA LYS A 8 5.58 3.78 -0.48
C LYS A 8 4.83 4.01 0.83
N ILE A 9 4.73 2.97 1.64
CA ILE A 9 3.98 3.02 2.90
C ILE A 9 4.80 2.49 4.07
N LYS A 10 4.33 2.79 5.28
CA LYS A 10 4.88 2.26 6.52
C LYS A 10 3.80 1.54 7.30
N MET A 11 4.11 0.35 7.80
CA MET A 11 3.18 -0.42 8.63
C MET A 11 3.06 0.20 10.01
N LEU A 12 1.81 0.42 10.46
CA LEU A 12 1.51 1.02 11.76
C LEU A 12 1.27 -0.02 12.85
N SER A 13 0.89 -1.23 12.47
CA SER A 13 0.56 -2.29 13.42
C SER A 13 0.82 -3.68 12.83
N GLY A 14 0.71 -4.71 13.68
CA GLY A 14 0.92 -6.09 13.31
C GLY A 14 2.39 -6.53 13.42
N LYS A 15 2.70 -7.72 12.90
CA LYS A 15 4.04 -8.30 12.99
C LYS A 15 5.12 -7.49 12.28
N ASP A 16 4.75 -6.71 11.29
CA ASP A 16 5.69 -5.89 10.50
C ASP A 16 5.66 -4.40 10.89
N LYS A 17 5.16 -4.09 12.07
CA LYS A 17 5.09 -2.71 12.58
C LYS A 17 6.44 -1.99 12.43
N GLY A 18 6.41 -0.78 11.87
CA GLY A 18 7.59 0.04 11.66
C GLY A 18 8.35 -0.24 10.37
N LYS A 19 8.01 -1.29 9.64
CA LYS A 19 8.62 -1.60 8.34
C LYS A 19 7.93 -0.81 7.23
N SER A 20 8.67 -0.50 6.18
CA SER A 20 8.17 0.20 5.01
C SER A 20 8.27 -0.69 3.76
N GLY A 21 7.43 -0.41 2.79
CA GLY A 21 7.42 -1.15 1.53
C GLY A 21 6.59 -0.45 0.47
N LYS A 22 6.62 -1.00 -0.73
CA LYS A 22 5.90 -0.49 -1.88
C LYS A 22 4.58 -1.24 -2.04
N VAL A 23 3.51 -0.52 -2.33
CA VAL A 23 2.20 -1.12 -2.58
C VAL A 23 2.20 -1.84 -3.93
N LEU A 24 1.87 -3.14 -3.91
CA LEU A 24 1.76 -3.96 -5.12
C LEU A 24 0.35 -3.93 -5.71
N GLN A 25 -0.67 -4.08 -4.87
CA GLN A 25 -2.06 -4.09 -5.29
C GLN A 25 -2.94 -3.38 -4.27
N VAL A 26 -4.04 -2.85 -4.75
CA VAL A 26 -5.04 -2.15 -3.94
C VAL A 26 -6.41 -2.73 -4.24
N LEU A 27 -7.19 -3.01 -3.20
CA LEU A 27 -8.59 -3.42 -3.30
C LEU A 27 -9.47 -2.31 -2.69
N PRO A 28 -9.90 -1.32 -3.49
CA PRO A 28 -10.63 -0.17 -2.97
C PRO A 28 -11.95 -0.51 -2.29
N ARG A 29 -12.68 -1.50 -2.81
CA ARG A 29 -13.96 -1.92 -2.24
C ARG A 29 -13.83 -2.53 -0.85
N GLU A 30 -12.72 -3.20 -0.59
CA GLU A 30 -12.44 -3.86 0.68
C GLU A 30 -11.52 -3.06 1.58
N SER A 31 -11.01 -1.93 1.09
CA SER A 31 -10.03 -1.08 1.79
C SER A 31 -8.81 -1.86 2.24
N LYS A 32 -8.28 -2.71 1.34
CA LYS A 32 -7.11 -3.54 1.60
C LYS A 32 -6.02 -3.28 0.59
N VAL A 33 -4.77 -3.47 1.03
CA VAL A 33 -3.58 -3.29 0.20
C VAL A 33 -2.60 -4.45 0.41
N SER A 34 -1.89 -4.79 -0.65
CA SER A 34 -0.79 -5.76 -0.63
C SER A 34 0.53 -5.01 -0.78
N ILE A 35 1.50 -5.32 0.07
CA ILE A 35 2.76 -4.59 0.16
C ILE A 35 3.92 -5.55 -0.10
N GLU A 36 4.85 -5.13 -0.95
CA GLU A 36 6.03 -5.92 -1.28
C GLU A 36 6.88 -6.20 -0.04
N GLY A 37 7.18 -7.48 0.17
CA GLY A 37 8.04 -7.93 1.27
C GLY A 37 7.42 -7.88 2.67
N LEU A 38 6.17 -7.44 2.80
CA LEU A 38 5.50 -7.32 4.10
C LEU A 38 4.23 -8.18 4.15
N ASN A 39 3.84 -8.52 5.38
CA ASN A 39 2.68 -9.36 5.64
C ASN A 39 2.71 -10.67 4.83
N LEU A 40 3.88 -11.29 4.78
CA LEU A 40 4.09 -12.51 4.02
C LEU A 40 3.41 -13.70 4.67
N LEU A 41 2.69 -14.45 3.87
CA LEU A 41 2.10 -15.73 4.23
C LEU A 41 2.72 -16.84 3.41
N ILE A 42 2.75 -18.03 4.00
CA ILE A 42 3.29 -19.21 3.33
C ILE A 42 2.14 -20.00 2.75
N LYS A 43 2.22 -20.29 1.46
CA LYS A 43 1.26 -21.14 0.76
C LYS A 43 1.94 -22.43 0.33
N HIS A 44 1.33 -23.57 0.71
CA HIS A 44 1.76 -24.87 0.26
C HIS A 44 0.96 -25.26 -0.98
N LEU A 45 1.64 -25.34 -2.13
CA LEU A 45 0.99 -25.77 -3.37
C LEU A 45 1.03 -27.29 -3.45
N ARG A 46 -0.12 -27.89 -3.75
CA ARG A 46 -0.21 -29.32 -4.04
C ARG A 46 0.37 -29.62 -5.42
N PRO A 47 1.01 -30.80 -5.61
CA PRO A 47 1.45 -31.19 -6.94
C PRO A 47 0.25 -31.31 -7.88
N ARG A 48 0.42 -30.79 -9.08
CA ARG A 48 -0.63 -30.84 -10.13
C ARG A 48 -0.57 -32.10 -10.96
N ARG A 49 0.58 -32.78 -10.97
CA ARG A 49 0.84 -33.99 -11.74
C ARG A 49 1.41 -35.06 -10.82
N GLU A 50 1.15 -36.31 -11.18
CA GLU A 50 1.76 -37.47 -10.52
C GLU A 50 3.29 -37.39 -10.63
N GLY A 51 3.98 -37.62 -9.50
CA GLY A 51 5.44 -37.51 -9.43
C GLY A 51 6.00 -36.09 -9.25
N GLU A 52 5.15 -35.06 -9.31
CA GLU A 52 5.54 -33.68 -9.07
C GLU A 52 5.54 -33.38 -7.57
N LYS A 53 6.54 -32.63 -7.10
CA LYS A 53 6.60 -32.21 -5.70
C LYS A 53 5.76 -30.96 -5.48
N GLY A 54 5.14 -30.86 -4.29
CA GLY A 54 4.49 -29.63 -3.85
C GLY A 54 5.50 -28.52 -3.65
N GLN A 55 5.03 -27.29 -3.66
CA GLN A 55 5.86 -26.09 -3.50
C GLN A 55 5.43 -25.29 -2.28
N ARG A 56 6.42 -24.73 -1.59
CA ARG A 56 6.21 -23.75 -0.52
C ARG A 56 6.49 -22.36 -1.10
N ILE A 57 5.47 -21.50 -1.12
CA ILE A 57 5.58 -20.16 -1.69
C ILE A 57 5.26 -19.13 -0.62
N GLU A 58 6.10 -18.11 -0.48
CA GLU A 58 5.81 -16.92 0.28
C GLU A 58 5.17 -15.87 -0.62
N PHE A 59 4.08 -15.27 -0.15
CA PHE A 59 3.41 -14.21 -0.91
C PHE A 59 2.92 -13.11 0.02
N PRO A 60 2.92 -11.84 -0.45
CA PRO A 60 2.35 -10.74 0.33
C PRO A 60 0.84 -10.88 0.41
N SER A 61 0.31 -10.95 1.64
CA SER A 61 -1.12 -10.97 1.87
C SER A 61 -1.67 -9.55 1.95
N PHE A 62 -2.98 -9.40 1.75
CA PHE A 62 -3.64 -8.12 1.92
C PHE A 62 -3.75 -7.74 3.38
N THR A 63 -3.57 -6.46 3.67
CA THR A 63 -3.77 -5.87 4.99
C THR A 63 -4.72 -4.68 4.87
N ASP A 64 -5.38 -4.31 5.98
CA ASP A 64 -6.28 -3.17 5.98
C ASP A 64 -5.51 -1.88 5.72
N ALA A 65 -6.07 -1.02 4.88
CA ALA A 65 -5.46 0.28 4.56
C ALA A 65 -5.33 1.18 5.79
N SER A 66 -6.17 0.99 6.80
CA SER A 66 -6.08 1.73 8.07
C SER A 66 -4.82 1.38 8.88
N ASN A 67 -4.19 0.24 8.62
CA ASN A 67 -2.99 -0.22 9.31
C ASN A 67 -1.70 0.28 8.66
N VAL A 68 -1.79 1.09 7.64
CA VAL A 68 -0.64 1.63 6.92
C VAL A 68 -0.72 3.15 6.84
N ALA A 69 0.44 3.79 6.78
CA ALA A 69 0.55 5.24 6.53
C ALA A 69 1.38 5.47 5.28
N LEU A 70 0.98 6.44 4.47
CA LEU A 70 1.72 6.83 3.29
C LEU A 70 3.03 7.52 3.68
N ILE A 71 4.14 7.12 3.05
CA ILE A 71 5.39 7.86 3.17
C ILE A 71 5.40 8.91 2.06
N CYS A 72 5.39 10.18 2.47
CA CYS A 72 5.40 11.30 1.54
C CYS A 72 6.69 11.29 0.71
N PRO A 73 6.60 11.29 -0.62
CA PRO A 73 7.81 11.31 -1.46
C PRO A 73 8.57 12.64 -1.38
N LYS A 74 7.93 13.67 -0.86
CA LYS A 74 8.53 15.02 -0.76
C LYS A 74 9.20 15.26 0.59
N CYS A 75 8.56 14.92 1.71
CA CYS A 75 9.15 15.12 3.03
C CYS A 75 9.74 13.84 3.65
N GLY A 76 9.49 12.66 3.07
CA GLY A 76 10.02 11.39 3.56
C GLY A 76 9.43 10.88 4.86
N LYS A 77 8.39 11.52 5.38
CA LYS A 77 7.77 11.15 6.66
C LYS A 77 6.49 10.37 6.43
N ALA A 78 6.21 9.41 7.31
CA ALA A 78 4.94 8.71 7.31
C ALA A 78 3.82 9.68 7.70
N THR A 79 2.78 9.76 6.90
CA THR A 79 1.70 10.72 7.07
C THR A 79 0.38 10.17 6.58
N ARG A 80 -0.71 10.77 7.02
CA ARG A 80 -2.03 10.55 6.43
C ARG A 80 -2.19 11.41 5.19
N VAL A 81 -2.97 10.91 4.24
CA VAL A 81 -3.29 11.65 3.03
C VAL A 81 -4.45 12.60 3.31
N CYS A 82 -4.26 13.88 3.04
CA CYS A 82 -5.35 14.83 2.92
C CYS A 82 -5.55 15.20 1.45
N HIS A 83 -6.54 16.02 1.15
CA HIS A 83 -6.85 16.40 -0.21
C HIS A 83 -6.72 17.91 -0.37
N LYS A 84 -6.14 18.32 -1.49
CA LYS A 84 -6.01 19.71 -1.87
C LYS A 84 -6.79 19.95 -3.16
N MET A 85 -7.66 20.93 -3.13
CA MET A 85 -8.41 21.36 -4.32
C MET A 85 -7.56 22.33 -5.10
N VAL A 86 -7.32 22.02 -6.36
CA VAL A 86 -6.53 22.86 -7.28
C VAL A 86 -7.39 23.21 -8.47
N GLU A 87 -7.47 24.48 -8.81
CA GLU A 87 -8.18 24.97 -9.98
C GLU A 87 -7.24 24.92 -11.20
N GLU A 88 -7.64 24.16 -12.21
CA GLU A 88 -6.92 24.05 -13.49
C GLU A 88 -7.88 24.23 -14.64
N ASN A 89 -7.56 25.11 -15.58
CA ASN A 89 -8.36 25.35 -16.80
C ASN A 89 -9.85 25.58 -16.51
N GLY A 90 -10.16 26.33 -15.45
CA GLY A 90 -11.54 26.60 -15.04
C GLY A 90 -12.25 25.43 -14.36
N LYS A 91 -11.56 24.32 -14.10
CA LYS A 91 -12.09 23.16 -13.39
C LYS A 91 -11.32 22.93 -12.09
N THR A 92 -12.07 22.62 -11.03
CA THR A 92 -11.48 22.30 -9.75
C THR A 92 -11.22 20.79 -9.68
N LYS A 93 -9.97 20.40 -9.42
CA LYS A 93 -9.57 18.99 -9.24
C LYS A 93 -9.09 18.75 -7.83
N LYS A 94 -9.37 17.55 -7.33
CA LYS A 94 -8.98 17.10 -6.01
C LYS A 94 -7.74 16.24 -6.13
N TYR A 95 -6.66 16.64 -5.45
CA TYR A 95 -5.40 15.90 -5.42
C TYR A 95 -5.08 15.41 -4.03
N ARG A 96 -4.37 14.30 -3.95
CA ARG A 96 -3.81 13.83 -2.69
C ARG A 96 -2.72 14.78 -2.23
N ALA A 97 -2.68 15.08 -0.96
CA ALA A 97 -1.65 15.94 -0.38
C ALA A 97 -1.15 15.36 0.94
N CYS A 98 0.10 15.65 1.28
CA CYS A 98 0.68 15.29 2.56
C CYS A 98 0.13 16.20 3.66
N GLN A 99 -0.35 15.60 4.75
CA GLN A 99 -0.88 16.35 5.88
C GLN A 99 0.22 17.12 6.63
N LYS A 100 1.46 16.65 6.58
CA LYS A 100 2.59 17.26 7.29
C LYS A 100 3.26 18.39 6.51
N CYS A 101 3.59 18.18 5.25
CA CYS A 101 4.25 19.20 4.42
C CYS A 101 3.29 19.94 3.49
N LYS A 102 2.06 19.47 3.38
CA LYS A 102 0.97 20.05 2.55
C LYS A 102 1.29 20.13 1.07
N GLU A 103 2.26 19.36 0.62
CA GLU A 103 2.58 19.23 -0.80
C GLU A 103 1.66 18.23 -1.50
N VAL A 104 1.35 18.50 -2.75
CA VAL A 104 0.54 17.59 -3.57
C VAL A 104 1.32 16.31 -3.84
N ILE A 105 0.68 15.17 -3.63
CA ILE A 105 1.23 13.85 -3.93
C ILE A 105 0.58 13.35 -5.22
N VAL A 106 1.37 13.01 -6.18
CA VAL A 106 0.88 12.49 -7.46
C VAL A 106 0.63 10.99 -7.40
#